data_c45e35f70ef0020de022cb85740337f1
#
_entry.id   c45e35f70ef0020de022cb85740337f1
#
_cell.length_a   1.000
_cell.length_b   1.000
_cell.length_c   1.000
_cell.angle_alpha   90.00
_cell.angle_beta   90.00
_cell.angle_gamma   90.00
#
_symmetry.space_group_name_H-M   'P 1'
#
loop_
_entity.id
_entity.type
_entity.pdbx_description
1 polymer ?
#
loop_
_entity_poly.entity_id
_entity_poly.type
_entity_poly.pdbx_seq_one_letter_code
_entity_poly.pdbx_strand_id
1 'polypeptide(L)'
;LERAGARTARDRAIGEAIGQASDRRLEGLETLRRALDTAPSARAVMDLEARLAAEQALIQNEQLRLQGLAVTQAAEARLEEQRSRERAEAARAARQATYERVFQ
;
A
#
# COMPACT_ATOMS: atom_id res chain seq x y z
N LEU A 1 -6.77 -16.31 -12.49
CA LEU A 1 -7.29 -16.42 -11.12
C LEU A 1 -6.17 -16.61 -10.10
N GLU A 2 -5.27 -17.57 -10.32
CA GLU A 2 -4.15 -17.82 -9.41
C GLU A 2 -3.19 -16.64 -9.31
N ARG A 3 -2.90 -15.98 -10.43
CA ARG A 3 -2.04 -14.79 -10.47
C ARG A 3 -2.62 -13.61 -9.70
N ALA A 4 -3.93 -13.38 -9.83
CA ALA A 4 -4.61 -12.32 -9.09
C ALA A 4 -4.62 -12.60 -7.59
N GLY A 5 -4.86 -13.86 -7.17
CA GLY A 5 -4.81 -14.27 -5.78
C GLY A 5 -3.41 -14.16 -5.18
N ALA A 6 -2.37 -14.58 -5.91
CA ALA A 6 -0.98 -14.48 -5.47
C ALA A 6 -0.53 -13.02 -5.33
N ARG A 7 -0.95 -12.14 -6.24
CA ARG A 7 -0.66 -10.71 -6.19
C ARG A 7 -1.31 -10.06 -4.98
N THR A 8 -2.59 -10.37 -4.72
CA THR A 8 -3.33 -9.86 -3.57
C THR A 8 -2.69 -10.29 -2.25
N ALA A 9 -2.29 -11.57 -2.14
CA ALA A 9 -1.61 -12.09 -0.95
C ALA A 9 -0.26 -11.40 -0.73
N ARG A 10 0.50 -11.16 -1.80
CA ARG A 10 1.79 -10.46 -1.74
C ARG A 10 1.62 -9.01 -1.30
N ASP A 11 0.64 -8.30 -1.86
CA ASP A 11 0.34 -6.91 -1.53
C ASP A 11 -0.11 -6.79 -0.07
N ARG A 12 -0.91 -7.74 0.42
CA ARG A 12 -1.33 -7.79 1.82
C ARG A 12 -0.11 -8.00 2.74
N ALA A 13 0.78 -8.92 2.40
CA ALA A 13 1.98 -9.20 3.18
C ALA A 13 2.88 -7.97 3.26
N ILE A 14 3.07 -7.24 2.16
CA ILE A 14 3.83 -5.99 2.12
C ILE A 14 3.17 -4.94 3.01
N GLY A 15 1.85 -4.76 2.91
CA GLY A 15 1.10 -3.81 3.71
C GLY A 15 1.18 -4.11 5.20
N GLU A 16 1.07 -5.39 5.59
CA GLU A 16 1.22 -5.82 6.99
C GLU A 16 2.64 -5.56 7.51
N ALA A 17 3.66 -5.85 6.72
CA ALA A 17 5.05 -5.62 7.10
C ALA A 17 5.32 -4.12 7.32
N ILE A 18 4.81 -3.25 6.44
CA ILE A 18 4.94 -1.80 6.59
C ILE A 18 4.18 -1.33 7.84
N GLY A 19 2.96 -1.84 8.09
CA GLY A 19 2.16 -1.53 9.27
C GLY A 19 2.86 -1.88 10.56
N GLN A 20 3.48 -3.08 10.65
CA GLN A 20 4.26 -3.50 11.81
C GLN A 20 5.49 -2.62 12.02
N ALA A 21 6.18 -2.24 10.94
CA ALA A 21 7.32 -1.34 11.03
C ALA A 21 6.90 0.04 11.54
N SER A 22 5.76 0.57 11.07
CA SER A 22 5.20 1.84 11.53
C SER A 22 4.84 1.79 13.01
N ASP A 23 4.25 0.70 13.50
CA ASP A 23 3.91 0.53 14.92
C ASP A 23 5.16 0.56 15.80
N ARG A 24 6.22 -0.14 15.38
CA ARG A 24 7.50 -0.12 16.10
C ARG A 24 8.14 1.26 16.12
N ARG A 25 8.00 2.03 15.04
CA ARG A 25 8.51 3.41 14.98
C ARG A 25 7.73 4.34 15.90
N LEU A 26 6.42 4.16 16.00
CA LEU A 26 5.60 4.92 16.94
C LEU A 26 5.99 4.64 18.39
N GLU A 27 6.29 3.39 18.73
CA GLU A 27 6.80 3.02 20.05
C GLU A 27 8.15 3.67 20.32
N GLY A 28 9.06 3.68 19.33
CA GLY A 28 10.34 4.36 19.41
C GLY A 28 10.21 5.86 19.61
N LEU A 29 9.26 6.49 18.92
CA LEU A 29 8.93 7.90 19.05
C LEU A 29 8.49 8.23 20.48
N GLU A 30 7.61 7.41 21.05
CA GLU A 30 7.12 7.58 22.41
C GLU A 30 8.23 7.42 23.43
N THR A 31 9.14 6.47 23.23
CA THR A 31 10.33 6.28 24.06
C THR A 31 11.23 7.53 24.02
N LEU A 32 11.44 8.10 22.85
CA LEU A 32 12.23 9.34 22.70
C LEU A 32 11.57 10.54 23.39
N ARG A 33 10.23 10.65 23.32
CA ARG A 33 9.48 11.70 24.00
C ARG A 33 9.64 11.61 25.51
N ARG A 34 9.57 10.41 26.08
CA ARG A 34 9.80 10.20 27.51
C ARG A 34 11.23 10.53 27.92
N ALA A 35 12.19 10.18 27.09
CA ALA A 35 13.60 10.48 27.35
C ALA A 35 13.85 12.01 27.38
N LEU A 36 13.10 12.79 26.59
CA LEU A 36 13.17 14.26 26.63
C LEU A 36 12.80 14.82 27.99
N ASP A 37 11.79 14.24 28.66
CA ASP A 37 11.33 14.72 29.97
C ASP A 37 12.38 14.53 31.06
N THR A 38 13.30 13.60 30.88
CA THR A 38 14.34 13.27 31.85
C THR A 38 15.77 13.60 31.37
N ALA A 39 15.88 14.32 30.25
CA ALA A 39 17.18 14.61 29.66
C ALA A 39 18.02 15.49 30.62
N PRO A 40 19.28 15.10 30.91
CA PRO A 40 20.09 15.77 31.94
C PRO A 40 20.76 17.06 31.47
N SER A 41 20.75 17.38 30.17
CA SER A 41 21.45 18.55 29.65
C SER A 41 20.81 19.07 28.37
N ALA A 42 21.09 20.31 28.01
CA ALA A 42 20.66 20.91 26.76
C ALA A 42 21.17 20.14 25.54
N ARG A 43 22.39 19.62 25.62
CA ARG A 43 22.98 18.80 24.53
C ARG A 43 22.23 17.49 24.36
N ALA A 44 21.85 16.84 25.46
CA ALA A 44 21.04 15.64 25.43
C ALA A 44 19.64 15.90 24.82
N VAL A 45 19.04 17.04 25.16
CA VAL A 45 17.76 17.48 24.56
C VAL A 45 17.89 17.67 23.06
N MET A 46 18.94 18.39 22.61
CA MET A 46 19.16 18.60 21.18
C MET A 46 19.38 17.30 20.41
N ASP A 47 20.12 16.35 20.98
CA ASP A 47 20.36 15.03 20.38
C ASP A 47 19.06 14.24 20.27
N LEU A 48 18.25 14.24 21.32
CA LEU A 48 16.96 13.56 21.33
C LEU A 48 15.96 14.19 20.35
N GLU A 49 15.96 15.53 20.25
CA GLU A 49 15.11 16.23 19.27
C GLU A 49 15.50 15.89 17.83
N ALA A 50 16.80 15.78 17.53
CA ALA A 50 17.27 15.35 16.22
C ALA A 50 16.84 13.93 15.89
N ARG A 51 16.93 13.02 16.85
CA ARG A 51 16.44 11.62 16.69
C ARG A 51 14.93 11.57 16.49
N LEU A 52 14.20 12.38 17.25
CA LEU A 52 12.75 12.48 17.13
C LEU A 52 12.35 12.94 15.72
N ALA A 53 13.02 13.98 15.20
CA ALA A 53 12.78 14.47 13.85
C ALA A 53 13.08 13.41 12.79
N ALA A 54 14.15 12.64 12.96
CA ALA A 54 14.51 11.54 12.07
C ALA A 54 13.45 10.43 12.07
N GLU A 55 12.96 10.05 13.25
CA GLU A 55 11.88 9.04 13.36
C GLU A 55 10.57 9.52 12.73
N GLN A 56 10.23 10.78 12.92
CA GLN A 56 9.04 11.38 12.29
C GLN A 56 9.15 11.34 10.76
N ALA A 57 10.33 11.64 10.21
CA ALA A 57 10.57 11.57 8.77
C ALA A 57 10.42 10.14 8.23
N LEU A 58 10.89 9.15 8.97
CA LEU A 58 10.73 7.73 8.60
C LEU A 58 9.28 7.29 8.64
N ILE A 59 8.52 7.73 9.64
CA ILE A 59 7.08 7.46 9.73
C ILE A 59 6.35 8.04 8.51
N GLN A 60 6.64 9.28 8.15
CA GLN A 60 6.05 9.92 6.97
C GLN A 60 6.38 9.16 5.69
N ASN A 61 7.61 8.70 5.54
CA ASN A 61 8.03 7.90 4.40
C ASN A 61 7.27 6.58 4.31
N GLU A 62 7.07 5.90 5.43
CA GLU A 62 6.28 4.67 5.47
C GLU A 62 4.81 4.90 5.14
N GLN A 63 4.24 6.01 5.60
CA GLN A 63 2.87 6.41 5.24
C GLN A 63 2.73 6.64 3.73
N LEU A 64 3.73 7.30 3.11
CA LEU A 64 3.74 7.50 1.66
C LEU A 64 3.84 6.16 0.90
N ARG A 65 4.61 5.22 1.41
CA ARG A 65 4.69 3.87 0.82
C ARG A 65 3.36 3.14 0.88
N LEU A 66 2.65 3.22 2.00
CA LEU A 66 1.31 2.62 2.15
C LEU A 66 0.31 3.26 1.21
N GLN A 67 0.33 4.58 1.07
CA GLN A 67 -0.52 5.30 0.13
C GLN A 67 -0.22 4.89 -1.32
N GLY A 68 1.06 4.78 -1.67
CA GLY A 68 1.49 4.32 -2.99
C GLY A 68 1.03 2.90 -3.29
N LEU A 69 1.12 2.00 -2.31
CA LEU A 69 0.62 0.63 -2.45
C LEU A 69 -0.89 0.61 -2.68
N ALA A 70 -1.66 1.40 -1.93
CA ALA A 70 -3.10 1.50 -2.10
C ALA A 70 -3.49 2.03 -3.49
N VAL A 71 -2.76 3.02 -4.01
CA VAL A 71 -2.97 3.56 -5.36
C VAL A 71 -2.69 2.49 -6.42
N THR A 72 -1.61 1.74 -6.26
CA THR A 72 -1.25 0.65 -7.17
C THR A 72 -2.31 -0.44 -7.17
N GLN A 73 -2.78 -0.86 -6.00
CA GLN A 73 -3.84 -1.87 -5.88
C GLN A 73 -5.14 -1.41 -6.54
N ALA A 74 -5.52 -0.15 -6.35
CA ALA A 74 -6.70 0.42 -6.98
C ALA A 74 -6.58 0.48 -8.51
N ALA A 75 -5.40 0.83 -9.02
CA ALA A 75 -5.13 0.84 -10.46
C ALA A 75 -5.19 -0.56 -11.06
N GLU A 76 -4.62 -1.55 -10.38
CA GLU A 76 -4.67 -2.96 -10.82
C GLU A 76 -6.09 -3.49 -10.85
N ALA A 77 -6.90 -3.17 -9.83
CA ALA A 77 -8.31 -3.58 -9.77
C ALA A 77 -9.12 -2.98 -10.93
N ARG A 78 -8.89 -1.70 -11.25
CA ARG A 78 -9.55 -1.06 -12.39
C ARG A 78 -9.16 -1.67 -13.72
N LEU A 79 -7.89 -2.01 -13.87
CA LEU A 79 -7.39 -2.63 -15.10
C LEU A 79 -8.00 -4.03 -15.29
N GLU A 80 -8.11 -4.82 -14.23
CA GLU A 80 -8.76 -6.13 -14.28
C GLU A 80 -10.24 -6.03 -14.63
N GLU A 81 -10.94 -5.07 -14.07
CA GLU A 81 -12.34 -4.82 -14.37
C GLU A 81 -12.53 -4.44 -15.83
N GLN A 82 -11.66 -3.59 -16.38
CA GLN A 82 -11.68 -3.20 -17.79
C GLN A 82 -11.46 -4.42 -18.69
N ARG A 83 -10.45 -5.24 -18.39
CA ARG A 83 -10.18 -6.47 -19.15
C ARG A 83 -11.35 -7.43 -19.12
N SER A 84 -12.00 -7.56 -17.98
CA SER A 84 -13.21 -8.40 -17.84
C SER A 84 -14.34 -7.90 -18.72
N ARG A 85 -14.56 -6.60 -18.77
CA ARG A 85 -15.57 -5.99 -19.65
C ARG A 85 -15.25 -6.20 -21.12
N GLU A 86 -14.00 -6.04 -21.52
CA GLU A 86 -13.55 -6.25 -22.89
C GLU A 86 -13.77 -7.71 -23.33
N ARG A 87 -13.45 -8.66 -22.46
CA ARG A 87 -13.69 -10.08 -22.73
C ARG A 87 -15.19 -10.38 -22.88
N ALA A 88 -16.03 -9.80 -22.04
CA ALA A 88 -17.49 -9.99 -22.11
C ALA A 88 -18.05 -9.40 -23.41
N GLU A 89 -17.57 -8.24 -23.84
CA GLU A 89 -17.97 -7.63 -25.11
C GLU A 89 -17.52 -8.46 -26.31
N ALA A 90 -16.30 -8.96 -26.31
CA ALA A 90 -15.77 -9.84 -27.34
C ALA A 90 -16.58 -11.14 -27.45
N ALA A 91 -16.95 -11.73 -26.32
CA ALA A 91 -17.78 -12.94 -26.29
C ALA A 91 -19.18 -12.67 -26.86
N ARG A 92 -19.77 -11.53 -26.53
CA ARG A 92 -21.09 -11.15 -27.09
C ARG A 92 -21.02 -10.92 -28.59
N ALA A 93 -19.98 -10.22 -29.05
CA ALA A 93 -19.76 -9.96 -30.48
C ALA A 93 -19.58 -11.30 -31.25
N ALA A 94 -18.83 -12.23 -30.69
CA ALA A 94 -18.64 -13.56 -31.30
C ALA A 94 -19.94 -14.35 -31.39
N ARG A 95 -20.78 -14.32 -30.36
CA ARG A 95 -22.09 -14.97 -30.36
C ARG A 95 -23.02 -14.34 -31.40
N GLN A 96 -23.02 -13.01 -31.49
CA GLN A 96 -23.83 -12.29 -32.48
C GLN A 96 -23.42 -12.64 -33.91
N ALA A 97 -22.11 -12.67 -34.19
CA ALA A 97 -21.60 -13.06 -35.50
C ALA A 97 -21.97 -14.50 -35.86
N THR A 98 -21.95 -15.46 -34.91
CA THR A 98 -22.35 -16.81 -35.10
C THR A 98 -23.86 -16.90 -35.40
N TYR A 99 -24.68 -16.20 -34.65
CA TYR A 99 -26.11 -16.12 -34.85
C TYR A 99 -26.46 -15.62 -36.26
N GLU A 100 -25.84 -14.51 -36.68
CA GLU A 100 -26.06 -13.94 -38.01
C GLU A 100 -25.69 -14.92 -39.12
N ARG A 101 -24.60 -15.69 -38.99
CA ARG A 101 -24.22 -16.71 -39.98
C ARG A 101 -25.21 -17.85 -40.06
N VAL A 102 -25.75 -18.26 -38.93
CA VAL A 102 -26.70 -19.40 -38.87
C VAL A 102 -28.05 -19.03 -39.51
N PHE A 103 -28.49 -17.79 -39.35
CA PHE A 103 -29.80 -17.34 -39.79
C PHE A 103 -29.80 -16.52 -41.10
N GLN A 104 -28.68 -16.47 -41.78
CA GLN A 104 -28.61 -15.99 -43.17
C GLN A 104 -28.83 -17.15 -44.11
#